data_7ba60adc84a3f0fd606b24af9b86cd65
#
_entry.id   7ba60adc84a3f0fd606b24af9b86cd65
#
_cell.length_a   1.000
_cell.length_b   1.000
_cell.length_c   1.000
_cell.angle_alpha   90.00
_cell.angle_beta   90.00
_cell.angle_gamma   90.00
#
_symmetry.space_group_name_H-M   'P 1'
#
loop_
_entity.id
_entity.type
_entity.pdbx_description
1 polymer ?
#
loop_
_entity_poly.entity_id
_entity_poly.type
_entity_poly.pdbx_seq_one_letter_code
_entity_poly.pdbx_strand_id
1 'polypeptide(L)'
;MPRKARKKSNLCINHVILRGVNQQIIFEDEYDYQQFIDILRYYKDEKKCSFNLYAYCLMDNHVHLLLEYTTVSLDEIMKRIEIKFVRWYNKRYRRIGHLFQERYKSEPVEDMEYLKIVFRYIHQNPLNAGIEKVPGAYPWSSYHDYANQDDSFIDIKRISDLFQNYEECMTYLHTLSDKMCMELQSFGIYGISDEDAMEIIQKKTDCKSPADFQRLGL
;
A
#
# COMPACT_ATOMS: atom_id res chain seq x y z
N MET A 1 -7.58 -15.25 20.53
CA MET A 1 -6.64 -14.36 21.26
C MET A 1 -7.15 -12.92 21.15
N PRO A 2 -7.15 -12.14 22.24
CA PRO A 2 -7.51 -10.72 22.15
C PRO A 2 -6.50 -10.00 21.27
N ARG A 3 -7.01 -9.17 20.34
CA ARG A 3 -6.15 -8.36 19.44
C ARG A 3 -5.41 -7.31 20.23
N LYS A 4 -4.09 -7.17 20.00
CA LYS A 4 -3.32 -6.05 20.55
C LYS A 4 -3.87 -4.73 20.02
N ALA A 5 -3.98 -3.72 20.88
CA ALA A 5 -4.31 -2.36 20.46
C ALA A 5 -3.24 -1.85 19.48
N ARG A 6 -3.69 -1.12 18.43
CA ARG A 6 -2.75 -0.49 17.50
C ARG A 6 -1.93 0.59 18.22
N LYS A 7 -0.63 0.67 17.88
CA LYS A 7 0.20 1.79 18.32
C LYS A 7 -0.33 3.08 17.70
N LYS A 8 -0.43 4.13 18.49
CA LYS A 8 -0.79 5.47 18.01
C LYS A 8 0.48 6.23 17.65
N SER A 9 0.48 6.93 16.53
CA SER A 9 1.54 7.86 16.18
C SER A 9 1.41 9.15 16.99
N ASN A 10 2.53 9.68 17.49
CA ASN A 10 2.56 11.00 18.12
C ASN A 10 2.29 12.13 17.11
N LEU A 11 2.60 11.91 15.84
CA LEU A 11 2.36 12.83 14.74
C LEU A 11 0.98 12.68 14.12
N CYS A 12 0.17 11.69 14.58
CA CYS A 12 -1.09 11.30 13.95
C CYS A 12 -0.95 10.84 12.48
N ILE A 13 0.27 10.55 12.03
CA ILE A 13 0.58 10.07 10.67
C ILE A 13 0.76 8.56 10.70
N ASN A 14 0.12 7.87 9.77
CA ASN A 14 0.22 6.41 9.66
C ASN A 14 0.43 5.98 8.20
N HIS A 15 1.28 4.99 8.03
CA HIS A 15 1.28 4.14 6.86
C HIS A 15 0.19 3.08 7.01
N VAL A 16 -0.74 3.04 6.09
CA VAL A 16 -1.91 2.16 6.12
C VAL A 16 -1.88 1.21 4.94
N ILE A 17 -2.22 -0.05 5.18
CA ILE A 17 -2.28 -1.07 4.15
C ILE A 17 -3.59 -1.83 4.23
N LEU A 18 -4.20 -1.99 3.07
CA LEU A 18 -5.32 -2.88 2.82
C LEU A 18 -4.88 -3.99 1.87
N ARG A 19 -5.25 -5.22 2.13
CA ARG A 19 -4.90 -6.36 1.29
C ARG A 19 -6.11 -7.24 0.99
N GLY A 20 -6.23 -7.69 -0.25
CA GLY A 20 -7.24 -8.65 -0.67
C GLY A 20 -7.13 -9.99 0.08
N VAL A 21 -8.26 -10.62 0.39
CA VAL A 21 -8.30 -11.95 1.02
C VAL A 21 -7.58 -12.97 0.14
N ASN A 22 -6.70 -13.78 0.75
CA ASN A 22 -5.85 -14.73 0.02
C ASN A 22 -5.07 -14.10 -1.15
N GLN A 23 -4.66 -12.83 -0.98
CA GLN A 23 -3.95 -12.05 -1.99
C GLN A 23 -4.72 -11.87 -3.31
N GLN A 24 -6.04 -12.06 -3.29
CA GLN A 24 -6.86 -11.86 -4.48
C GLN A 24 -6.72 -10.43 -5.02
N ILE A 25 -6.89 -10.27 -6.31
CA ILE A 25 -7.03 -8.99 -6.99
C ILE A 25 -8.24 -8.24 -6.39
N ILE A 26 -8.06 -6.97 -6.12
CA ILE A 26 -9.09 -6.05 -5.61
C ILE A 26 -9.37 -4.90 -6.59
N PHE A 27 -8.56 -4.80 -7.65
CA PHE A 27 -8.77 -3.89 -8.77
C PHE A 27 -8.64 -4.69 -10.06
N GLU A 28 -9.79 -5.06 -10.66
CA GLU A 28 -9.85 -5.89 -11.86
C GLU A 28 -9.61 -5.08 -13.13
N ASP A 29 -9.92 -3.78 -13.10
CA ASP A 29 -9.73 -2.85 -14.19
C ASP A 29 -9.53 -1.41 -13.70
N GLU A 30 -9.23 -0.49 -14.62
CA GLU A 30 -8.98 0.93 -14.35
C GLU A 30 -10.14 1.62 -13.61
N TYR A 31 -11.36 1.19 -13.85
CA TYR A 31 -12.53 1.77 -13.19
C TYR A 31 -12.57 1.45 -11.69
N ASP A 32 -12.04 0.31 -11.27
CA ASP A 32 -11.94 -0.05 -9.85
C ASP A 32 -10.94 0.85 -9.12
N TYR A 33 -9.79 1.12 -9.74
CA TYR A 33 -8.80 2.06 -9.21
C TYR A 33 -9.39 3.45 -9.08
N GLN A 34 -10.02 3.94 -10.14
CA GLN A 34 -10.65 5.26 -10.12
C GLN A 34 -11.73 5.36 -9.04
N GLN A 35 -12.55 4.32 -8.90
CA GLN A 35 -13.58 4.29 -7.87
C GLN A 35 -12.99 4.35 -6.45
N PHE A 36 -11.85 3.71 -6.22
CA PHE A 36 -11.18 3.80 -4.92
C PHE A 36 -10.65 5.21 -4.66
N ILE A 37 -10.04 5.85 -5.66
CA ILE A 37 -9.59 7.25 -5.60
C ILE A 37 -10.76 8.19 -5.33
N ASP A 38 -11.89 8.01 -6.01
CA ASP A 38 -13.11 8.81 -5.81
C ASP A 38 -13.66 8.67 -4.39
N ILE A 39 -13.57 7.48 -3.81
CA ILE A 39 -13.96 7.24 -2.41
C ILE A 39 -13.01 7.95 -1.44
N LEU A 40 -11.69 7.90 -1.69
CA LEU A 40 -10.71 8.63 -0.89
C LEU A 40 -10.98 10.14 -0.95
N ARG A 41 -11.17 10.69 -2.15
CA ARG A 41 -11.49 12.11 -2.38
C ARG A 41 -12.77 12.51 -1.65
N TYR A 42 -13.83 11.74 -1.81
CA TYR A 42 -15.11 11.99 -1.14
C TYR A 42 -14.96 12.11 0.39
N TYR A 43 -14.22 11.19 1.03
CA TYR A 43 -14.07 11.22 2.48
C TYR A 43 -13.03 12.24 2.97
N LYS A 44 -12.02 12.55 2.17
CA LYS A 44 -11.06 13.61 2.48
C LYS A 44 -11.74 14.97 2.57
N ASP A 45 -12.67 15.25 1.67
CA ASP A 45 -13.40 16.52 1.59
C ASP A 45 -14.58 16.59 2.58
N GLU A 46 -15.03 15.46 3.12
CA GLU A 46 -16.14 15.41 4.06
C GLU A 46 -15.73 15.99 5.41
N LYS A 47 -16.33 17.10 5.83
CA LYS A 47 -16.06 17.79 7.11
C LYS A 47 -16.08 16.86 8.35
N LYS A 48 -16.80 15.75 8.29
CA LYS A 48 -16.92 14.76 9.37
C LYS A 48 -15.88 13.64 9.31
N CYS A 49 -15.02 13.63 8.30
CA CYS A 49 -14.03 12.58 8.10
C CYS A 49 -12.70 13.13 7.59
N SER A 50 -12.46 14.42 7.74
CA SER A 50 -11.27 15.12 7.24
C SER A 50 -9.97 14.45 7.68
N PHE A 51 -9.11 14.19 6.71
CA PHE A 51 -7.74 13.70 6.89
C PHE A 51 -6.84 14.31 5.81
N ASN A 52 -5.55 14.40 6.09
CA ASN A 52 -4.55 14.75 5.08
C ASN A 52 -4.04 13.47 4.43
N LEU A 53 -3.92 13.46 3.10
CA LEU A 53 -3.39 12.34 2.34
C LEU A 53 -2.07 12.76 1.69
N TYR A 54 -0.98 12.16 2.10
CA TYR A 54 0.38 12.51 1.66
C TYR A 54 0.89 11.64 0.52
N ALA A 55 0.52 10.36 0.51
CA ALA A 55 0.86 9.46 -0.59
C ALA A 55 -0.13 8.31 -0.68
N TYR A 56 -0.28 7.77 -1.88
CA TYR A 56 -0.94 6.48 -2.12
C TYR A 56 -0.25 5.70 -3.23
N CYS A 57 -0.41 4.38 -3.17
CA CYS A 57 -0.12 3.47 -4.26
C CYS A 57 -1.16 2.34 -4.23
N LEU A 58 -1.92 2.20 -5.32
CA LEU A 58 -2.94 1.19 -5.46
C LEU A 58 -2.39 0.06 -6.33
N MET A 59 -1.96 -1.04 -5.69
CA MET A 59 -1.53 -2.24 -6.39
C MET A 59 -2.75 -3.13 -6.67
N ASP A 60 -2.66 -4.04 -7.62
CA ASP A 60 -3.77 -4.92 -8.02
C ASP A 60 -4.46 -5.65 -6.86
N ASN A 61 -3.70 -6.06 -5.84
CA ASN A 61 -4.18 -6.86 -4.71
C ASN A 61 -4.01 -6.19 -3.33
N HIS A 62 -3.47 -4.98 -3.26
CA HIS A 62 -3.30 -4.23 -2.02
C HIS A 62 -3.18 -2.73 -2.25
N VAL A 63 -3.37 -1.97 -1.18
CA VAL A 63 -3.33 -0.50 -1.18
C VAL A 63 -2.37 -0.03 -0.11
N HIS A 64 -1.53 0.95 -0.44
CA HIS A 64 -0.74 1.73 0.50
C HIS A 64 -1.27 3.16 0.57
N LEU A 65 -1.46 3.67 1.79
CA LEU A 65 -1.82 5.06 2.04
C LEU A 65 -0.89 5.64 3.11
N LEU A 66 -0.44 6.86 2.91
CA LEU A 66 0.24 7.66 3.94
C LEU A 66 -0.68 8.81 4.29
N LEU A 67 -1.29 8.74 5.46
CA LEU A 67 -2.30 9.71 5.87
C LEU A 67 -2.11 10.19 7.31
N GLU A 68 -2.53 11.44 7.55
CA GLU A 68 -2.64 12.04 8.87
C GLU A 68 -4.11 12.21 9.21
N TYR A 69 -4.51 11.64 10.36
CA TYR A 69 -5.85 11.85 10.88
C TYR A 69 -5.86 13.06 11.83
N THR A 70 -6.93 13.85 11.76
CA THR A 70 -7.05 15.09 12.51
C THR A 70 -8.06 14.99 13.64
N THR A 71 -9.34 15.15 13.31
CA THR A 71 -10.46 15.16 14.28
C THR A 71 -11.12 13.80 14.44
N VAL A 72 -11.03 12.94 13.42
CA VAL A 72 -11.63 11.60 13.40
C VAL A 72 -10.52 10.56 13.52
N SER A 73 -10.76 9.49 14.25
CA SER A 73 -9.77 8.43 14.41
C SER A 73 -9.49 7.69 13.11
N LEU A 74 -8.27 7.17 12.97
CA LEU A 74 -7.88 6.35 11.83
C LEU A 74 -8.83 5.17 11.61
N ASP A 75 -9.29 4.52 12.71
CA ASP A 75 -10.24 3.41 12.63
C ASP A 75 -11.56 3.81 11.97
N GLU A 76 -12.07 4.99 12.26
CA GLU A 76 -13.34 5.46 11.67
C GLU A 76 -13.16 5.87 10.20
N ILE A 77 -12.05 6.51 9.86
CA ILE A 77 -11.70 6.87 8.47
C ILE A 77 -11.64 5.62 7.62
N MET A 78 -10.81 4.65 8.03
CA MET A 78 -10.59 3.43 7.27
C MET A 78 -11.85 2.58 7.17
N LYS A 79 -12.62 2.45 8.25
CA LYS A 79 -13.90 1.75 8.25
C LYS A 79 -14.86 2.31 7.20
N ARG A 80 -14.94 3.63 7.05
CA ARG A 80 -15.82 4.27 6.06
C ARG A 80 -15.38 3.98 4.64
N ILE A 81 -14.07 4.12 4.37
CA ILE A 81 -13.46 3.84 3.06
C ILE A 81 -13.69 2.37 2.69
N GLU A 82 -13.30 1.44 3.58
CA GLU A 82 -13.43 0.01 3.35
C GLU A 82 -14.88 -0.41 3.08
N ILE A 83 -15.84 0.02 3.93
CA ILE A 83 -17.26 -0.33 3.76
C ILE A 83 -17.79 0.19 2.42
N LYS A 84 -17.46 1.43 2.04
CA LYS A 84 -17.97 2.03 0.81
C LYS A 84 -17.41 1.29 -0.41
N PHE A 85 -16.10 1.00 -0.42
CA PHE A 85 -15.48 0.28 -1.52
C PHE A 85 -15.96 -1.17 -1.62
N VAL A 86 -16.01 -1.92 -0.51
CA VAL A 86 -16.48 -3.32 -0.50
C VAL A 86 -17.93 -3.44 -0.97
N ARG A 87 -18.80 -2.54 -0.52
CA ARG A 87 -20.21 -2.54 -0.98
C ARG A 87 -20.33 -2.31 -2.48
N TRP A 88 -19.56 -1.34 -3.00
CA TRP A 88 -19.53 -1.04 -4.41
C TRP A 88 -18.95 -2.20 -5.22
N TYR A 89 -17.81 -2.75 -4.82
CA TYR A 89 -17.12 -3.88 -5.46
C TYR A 89 -18.01 -5.13 -5.49
N ASN A 90 -18.58 -5.50 -4.36
CA ASN A 90 -19.47 -6.66 -4.28
C ASN A 90 -20.72 -6.50 -5.16
N LYS A 91 -21.29 -5.29 -5.26
CA LYS A 91 -22.39 -5.01 -6.17
C LYS A 91 -21.97 -5.15 -7.63
N ARG A 92 -20.82 -4.58 -8.00
CA ARG A 92 -20.29 -4.62 -9.38
C ARG A 92 -20.05 -6.05 -9.85
N TYR A 93 -19.37 -6.84 -9.03
CA TYR A 93 -18.95 -8.19 -9.37
C TYR A 93 -19.91 -9.28 -8.88
N ARG A 94 -21.10 -8.90 -8.39
CA ARG A 94 -22.14 -9.83 -7.87
C ARG A 94 -21.57 -10.80 -6.83
N ARG A 95 -20.71 -10.29 -5.93
CA ARG A 95 -20.05 -11.07 -4.88
C ARG A 95 -20.74 -10.86 -3.52
N ILE A 96 -20.49 -11.81 -2.62
CA ILE A 96 -20.88 -11.75 -1.21
C ILE A 96 -19.64 -12.03 -0.36
N GLY A 97 -19.55 -11.38 0.80
CA GLY A 97 -18.48 -11.63 1.78
C GLY A 97 -17.36 -10.58 1.76
N HIS A 98 -16.25 -10.93 2.41
CA HIS A 98 -15.13 -10.04 2.60
C HIS A 98 -14.30 -9.88 1.32
N LEU A 99 -13.88 -8.66 1.05
CA LEU A 99 -12.91 -8.36 -0.01
C LEU A 99 -11.50 -8.28 0.57
N PHE A 100 -11.36 -7.65 1.74
CA PHE A 100 -10.08 -7.51 2.43
C PHE A 100 -9.85 -8.65 3.43
N GLN A 101 -8.61 -9.10 3.54
CA GLN A 101 -8.18 -10.23 4.39
C GLN A 101 -8.47 -9.98 5.86
N GLU A 102 -8.17 -8.75 6.30
CA GLU A 102 -8.41 -8.25 7.65
C GLU A 102 -8.85 -6.79 7.55
N ARG A 103 -9.12 -6.18 8.71
CA ARG A 103 -9.11 -4.72 8.78
C ARG A 103 -7.72 -4.24 8.38
N TYR A 104 -7.61 -3.01 7.88
CA TYR A 104 -6.34 -2.41 7.51
C TYR A 104 -5.23 -2.68 8.54
N LYS A 105 -4.00 -2.83 8.09
CA LYS A 105 -2.81 -2.73 8.95
C LYS A 105 -2.37 -1.27 8.99
N SER A 106 -1.76 -0.84 10.09
CA SER A 106 -1.22 0.50 10.20
C SER A 106 0.09 0.50 10.98
N GLU A 107 1.04 1.25 10.48
CA GLU A 107 2.31 1.53 11.10
C GLU A 107 2.40 3.02 11.43
N PRO A 108 2.62 3.38 12.71
CA PRO A 108 2.76 4.78 13.08
C PRO A 108 4.07 5.35 12.54
N VAL A 109 3.98 6.55 11.95
CA VAL A 109 5.15 7.35 11.59
C VAL A 109 5.46 8.27 12.77
N GLU A 110 6.61 8.09 13.40
CA GLU A 110 6.92 8.75 14.66
C GLU A 110 7.87 9.96 14.49
N ASP A 111 8.60 10.04 13.38
CA ASP A 111 9.51 11.15 13.08
C ASP A 111 9.54 11.49 11.58
N MET A 112 10.15 12.64 11.25
CA MET A 112 10.17 13.17 9.89
C MET A 112 11.12 12.41 8.97
N GLU A 113 12.18 11.80 9.48
CA GLU A 113 13.08 10.97 8.66
C GLU A 113 12.39 9.68 8.25
N TYR A 114 11.65 9.08 9.19
CA TYR A 114 10.84 7.90 8.85
C TYR A 114 9.69 8.24 7.90
N LEU A 115 9.11 9.45 8.02
CA LEU A 115 8.11 9.93 7.07
C LEU A 115 8.64 9.96 5.63
N LYS A 116 9.86 10.47 5.42
CA LYS A 116 10.53 10.45 4.10
C LYS A 116 10.73 9.03 3.57
N ILE A 117 11.16 8.11 4.45
CA ILE A 117 11.38 6.70 4.08
C ILE A 117 10.08 6.06 3.61
N VAL A 118 9.00 6.21 4.38
CA VAL A 118 7.68 5.65 4.03
C VAL A 118 7.12 6.27 2.75
N PHE A 119 7.27 7.59 2.60
CA PHE A 119 6.88 8.31 1.39
C PHE A 119 7.53 7.73 0.13
N ARG A 120 8.86 7.55 0.15
CA ARG A 120 9.59 6.93 -0.95
C ARG A 120 9.17 5.48 -1.16
N TYR A 121 9.07 4.71 -0.09
CA TYR A 121 8.68 3.30 -0.15
C TYR A 121 7.34 3.12 -0.86
N ILE A 122 6.33 3.94 -0.55
CA ILE A 122 5.00 3.86 -1.18
C ILE A 122 5.11 4.06 -2.70
N HIS A 123 5.87 5.05 -3.15
CA HIS A 123 6.03 5.33 -4.57
C HIS A 123 6.91 4.32 -5.31
N GLN A 124 7.80 3.63 -4.59
CA GLN A 124 8.65 2.58 -5.16
C GLN A 124 8.02 1.17 -5.12
N ASN A 125 6.81 1.02 -4.57
CA ASN A 125 6.13 -0.29 -4.53
C ASN A 125 6.03 -0.98 -5.90
N PRO A 126 5.63 -0.29 -7.00
CA PRO A 126 5.56 -0.91 -8.31
C PRO A 126 6.92 -1.38 -8.84
N LEU A 127 8.00 -0.67 -8.51
CA LEU A 127 9.38 -1.08 -8.84
C LEU A 127 9.79 -2.33 -8.06
N ASN A 128 9.54 -2.31 -6.74
CA ASN A 128 9.87 -3.42 -5.84
C ASN A 128 9.09 -4.70 -6.18
N ALA A 129 7.89 -4.55 -6.73
CA ALA A 129 7.07 -5.65 -7.22
C ALA A 129 7.43 -6.10 -8.65
N GLY A 130 8.40 -5.45 -9.31
CA GLY A 130 8.79 -5.75 -10.68
C GLY A 130 7.74 -5.41 -11.74
N ILE A 131 6.70 -4.65 -11.38
CA ILE A 131 5.63 -4.22 -12.30
C ILE A 131 6.16 -3.12 -13.23
N GLU A 132 6.97 -2.21 -12.67
CA GLU A 132 7.57 -1.11 -13.42
C GLU A 132 9.08 -1.15 -13.32
N LYS A 133 9.75 -0.52 -14.29
CA LYS A 133 11.21 -0.41 -14.34
C LYS A 133 11.71 0.99 -13.97
N VAL A 134 10.83 1.97 -14.03
CA VAL A 134 11.16 3.38 -13.83
C VAL A 134 10.19 3.98 -12.81
N PRO A 135 10.69 4.75 -11.81
CA PRO A 135 9.81 5.48 -10.91
C PRO A 135 8.85 6.38 -11.69
N GLY A 136 7.58 6.40 -11.31
CA GLY A 136 6.57 7.26 -11.93
C GLY A 136 5.90 6.70 -13.20
N ALA A 137 6.28 5.52 -13.68
CA ALA A 137 5.57 4.89 -14.79
C ALA A 137 4.20 4.34 -14.38
N TYR A 138 4.01 4.04 -13.10
CA TYR A 138 2.78 3.44 -12.58
C TYR A 138 1.66 4.48 -12.38
N PRO A 139 0.53 4.37 -13.09
CA PRO A 139 -0.50 5.41 -13.11
C PRO A 139 -1.31 5.51 -11.81
N TRP A 140 -1.35 4.43 -11.01
CA TRP A 140 -2.21 4.34 -9.82
C TRP A 140 -1.46 4.67 -8.52
N SER A 141 -0.60 5.70 -8.60
CA SER A 141 0.12 6.23 -7.44
C SER A 141 0.10 7.76 -7.44
N SER A 142 0.28 8.35 -6.27
CA SER A 142 0.39 9.79 -6.10
C SER A 142 1.69 10.39 -6.65
N TYR A 143 2.53 9.61 -7.31
CA TYR A 143 3.75 10.14 -7.94
C TYR A 143 3.46 11.27 -8.92
N HIS A 144 2.40 11.11 -9.73
CA HIS A 144 2.03 12.11 -10.74
C HIS A 144 1.54 13.42 -10.13
N ASP A 145 0.86 13.36 -8.97
CA ASP A 145 0.46 14.56 -8.24
C ASP A 145 1.71 15.36 -7.84
N TYR A 146 2.74 14.68 -7.32
CA TYR A 146 4.03 15.30 -7.01
C TYR A 146 4.74 15.81 -8.27
N ALA A 147 4.84 15.00 -9.33
CA ALA A 147 5.51 15.39 -10.57
C ALA A 147 4.89 16.64 -11.23
N ASN A 148 3.58 16.79 -11.11
CA ASN A 148 2.83 17.91 -11.66
C ASN A 148 2.60 19.05 -10.65
N GLN A 149 3.05 18.90 -9.40
CA GLN A 149 2.79 19.83 -8.29
C GLN A 149 1.28 20.11 -8.12
N ASP A 150 0.45 19.09 -8.31
CA ASP A 150 -1.00 19.17 -8.17
C ASP A 150 -1.42 18.82 -6.73
N ASP A 151 -1.76 19.85 -5.95
CA ASP A 151 -2.21 19.73 -4.56
C ASP A 151 -3.74 19.63 -4.41
N SER A 152 -4.46 19.45 -5.51
CA SER A 152 -5.93 19.40 -5.50
C SER A 152 -6.47 18.18 -4.75
N PHE A 153 -5.69 17.10 -4.69
CA PHE A 153 -6.08 15.87 -4.00
C PHE A 153 -5.07 15.44 -2.92
N ILE A 154 -3.77 15.56 -3.19
CA ILE A 154 -2.69 15.17 -2.28
C ILE A 154 -2.16 16.40 -1.55
N ASP A 155 -1.92 16.30 -0.24
CA ASP A 155 -1.37 17.38 0.58
C ASP A 155 0.16 17.44 0.41
N ILE A 156 0.61 17.89 -0.77
CA ILE A 156 2.00 17.86 -1.23
C ILE A 156 2.90 18.70 -0.32
N LYS A 157 2.42 19.87 0.09
CA LYS A 157 3.23 20.86 0.81
C LYS A 157 3.91 20.27 2.05
N ARG A 158 3.19 19.49 2.85
CA ARG A 158 3.73 18.90 4.08
C ARG A 158 4.96 18.01 3.84
N ILE A 159 4.98 17.30 2.73
CA ILE A 159 6.11 16.44 2.37
C ILE A 159 7.21 17.26 1.68
N SER A 160 6.86 18.16 0.77
CA SER A 160 7.83 18.99 0.06
C SER A 160 8.63 19.89 1.02
N ASP A 161 8.02 20.39 2.09
CA ASP A 161 8.68 21.19 3.13
C ASP A 161 9.77 20.39 3.93
N LEU A 162 9.84 19.05 3.76
CA LEU A 162 10.91 18.22 4.35
C LEU A 162 12.20 18.22 3.52
N PHE A 163 12.18 18.80 2.34
CA PHE A 163 13.29 18.89 1.40
C PHE A 163 13.65 20.37 1.19
N GLN A 164 14.89 20.63 0.75
CA GLN A 164 15.34 22.00 0.48
C GLN A 164 14.57 22.66 -0.67
N ASN A 165 14.17 21.83 -1.63
CA ASN A 165 13.40 22.25 -2.79
C ASN A 165 12.66 21.04 -3.40
N TYR A 166 11.79 21.33 -4.36
CA TYR A 166 11.00 20.34 -5.08
C TYR A 166 11.86 19.32 -5.85
N GLU A 167 12.94 19.78 -6.48
CA GLU A 167 13.84 18.94 -7.26
C GLU A 167 14.52 17.87 -6.38
N GLU A 168 14.93 18.24 -5.17
CA GLU A 168 15.45 17.31 -4.17
C GLU A 168 14.40 16.24 -3.79
N CYS A 169 13.15 16.65 -3.58
CA CYS A 169 12.06 15.73 -3.30
C CYS A 169 11.88 14.70 -4.41
N MET A 170 11.85 15.13 -5.66
CA MET A 170 11.73 14.22 -6.80
C MET A 170 12.96 13.33 -6.98
N THR A 171 14.16 13.87 -6.80
CA THR A 171 15.41 13.10 -6.82
C THR A 171 15.40 12.01 -5.74
N TYR A 172 14.89 12.34 -4.54
CA TYR A 172 14.77 11.39 -3.45
C TYR A 172 13.86 10.21 -3.79
N LEU A 173 12.75 10.44 -4.52
CA LEU A 173 11.87 9.37 -5.00
C LEU A 173 12.55 8.41 -5.98
N HIS A 174 13.54 8.91 -6.75
CA HIS A 174 14.29 8.12 -7.71
C HIS A 174 15.49 7.38 -7.11
N THR A 175 15.92 7.77 -5.91
CA THR A 175 17.03 7.12 -5.22
C THR A 175 16.61 5.76 -4.69
N LEU A 176 17.19 4.68 -5.19
CA LEU A 176 16.95 3.33 -4.68
C LEU A 176 17.35 3.26 -3.20
N SER A 177 16.55 2.60 -2.41
CA SER A 177 16.77 2.45 -0.97
C SER A 177 16.95 1.00 -0.59
N ASP A 178 18.06 0.72 0.12
CA ASP A 178 18.26 -0.57 0.80
C ASP A 178 17.48 -0.66 2.14
N LYS A 179 16.89 0.45 2.60
CA LYS A 179 16.09 0.47 3.82
C LYS A 179 14.66 0.01 3.51
N MET A 180 14.39 -1.22 3.86
CA MET A 180 13.04 -1.78 3.87
C MET A 180 12.24 -1.14 5.01
N CYS A 181 11.02 -0.67 4.75
CA CYS A 181 10.06 -0.40 5.81
C CYS A 181 9.81 -1.68 6.60
N MET A 182 9.64 -1.59 7.93
CA MET A 182 9.47 -2.75 8.82
C MET A 182 8.34 -3.70 8.39
N GLU A 183 7.50 -3.25 7.53
CA GLU A 183 6.34 -3.93 7.02
C GLU A 183 6.64 -5.17 6.16
N LEU A 184 7.71 -5.15 5.38
CA LEU A 184 8.14 -6.33 4.61
C LEU A 184 8.51 -7.50 5.54
N GLN A 185 8.96 -7.20 6.76
CA GLN A 185 9.24 -8.24 7.77
C GLN A 185 7.96 -8.85 8.35
N SER A 186 6.83 -8.11 8.38
CA SER A 186 5.59 -8.59 8.99
C SER A 186 4.66 -9.33 8.01
N PHE A 187 4.86 -9.18 6.71
CA PHE A 187 3.98 -9.79 5.69
C PHE A 187 4.36 -11.22 5.30
N GLY A 188 5.54 -11.71 5.70
CA GLY A 188 6.00 -13.01 5.22
C GLY A 188 6.03 -13.10 3.68
N ILE A 189 6.09 -11.96 2.99
CA ILE A 189 6.42 -11.89 1.59
C ILE A 189 7.95 -11.82 1.50
N TYR A 190 8.57 -12.87 1.93
CA TYR A 190 9.62 -13.40 1.11
C TYR A 190 8.90 -13.89 -0.15
N GLY A 191 9.05 -13.24 -1.26
CA GLY A 191 9.11 -14.00 -2.48
C GLY A 191 10.12 -15.08 -2.13
N ILE A 192 9.63 -16.30 -1.94
CA ILE A 192 10.52 -17.43 -1.77
C ILE A 192 11.34 -17.35 -3.04
N SER A 193 12.63 -17.04 -2.94
CA SER A 193 13.49 -17.06 -4.11
C SER A 193 13.35 -18.46 -4.70
N ASP A 194 13.52 -18.61 -5.99
CA ASP A 194 13.45 -19.97 -6.59
C ASP A 194 14.39 -20.93 -5.85
N GLU A 195 15.48 -20.42 -5.26
CA GLU A 195 16.43 -21.16 -4.42
C GLU A 195 15.80 -21.57 -3.07
N ASP A 196 15.11 -20.66 -2.38
CA ASP A 196 14.42 -20.97 -1.11
C ASP A 196 13.21 -21.88 -1.35
N ALA A 197 12.47 -21.68 -2.46
CA ALA A 197 11.38 -22.57 -2.87
C ALA A 197 11.90 -23.98 -3.13
N MET A 198 13.01 -24.11 -3.84
CA MET A 198 13.67 -25.38 -4.10
C MET A 198 14.14 -26.05 -2.80
N GLU A 199 14.72 -25.30 -1.87
CA GLU A 199 15.16 -25.83 -0.57
C GLU A 199 13.98 -26.37 0.28
N ILE A 200 12.85 -25.61 0.32
CA ILE A 200 11.64 -26.04 1.02
C ILE A 200 11.03 -27.28 0.38
N ILE A 201 11.02 -27.35 -0.94
CA ILE A 201 10.50 -28.48 -1.69
C ILE A 201 11.39 -29.71 -1.48
N GLN A 202 12.72 -29.55 -1.56
CA GLN A 202 13.67 -30.63 -1.29
C GLN A 202 13.53 -31.19 0.13
N LYS A 203 13.31 -30.33 1.14
CA LYS A 203 13.10 -30.76 2.53
C LYS A 203 11.77 -31.50 2.75
N LYS A 204 10.74 -31.24 1.91
CA LYS A 204 9.40 -31.82 2.07
C LYS A 204 9.11 -33.02 1.17
N THR A 205 9.81 -33.16 0.05
CA THR A 205 9.43 -34.10 -1.01
C THR A 205 10.56 -35.02 -1.48
N ASP A 206 11.76 -34.97 -0.94
CA ASP A 206 12.97 -35.66 -1.45
C ASP A 206 13.30 -35.41 -2.94
N CYS A 207 12.62 -34.46 -3.60
CA CYS A 207 12.88 -34.10 -4.99
C CYS A 207 14.12 -33.24 -5.09
N LYS A 208 15.09 -33.62 -5.92
CA LYS A 208 16.37 -32.94 -6.07
C LYS A 208 16.48 -32.06 -7.33
N SER A 209 15.50 -32.16 -8.23
CA SER A 209 15.50 -31.39 -9.48
C SER A 209 14.10 -31.08 -9.98
N PRO A 210 13.90 -30.06 -10.83
CA PRO A 210 12.60 -29.76 -11.45
C PRO A 210 12.02 -30.92 -12.26
N ALA A 211 12.86 -31.79 -12.80
CA ALA A 211 12.42 -32.99 -13.55
C ALA A 211 11.72 -34.04 -12.66
N ASP A 212 11.97 -34.02 -11.36
CA ASP A 212 11.34 -34.95 -10.41
C ASP A 212 9.87 -34.58 -10.14
N PHE A 213 9.47 -33.32 -10.38
CA PHE A 213 8.07 -32.87 -10.20
C PHE A 213 7.11 -33.49 -11.23
N GLN A 214 7.57 -33.71 -12.47
CA GLN A 214 6.75 -34.31 -13.51
C GLN A 214 6.37 -35.79 -13.16
N ARG A 215 7.11 -36.43 -12.27
CA ARG A 215 6.81 -37.79 -11.79
C ARG A 215 5.76 -37.85 -10.69
N LEU A 216 5.53 -36.74 -10.01
CA LEU A 216 4.56 -36.63 -8.91
C LEU A 216 3.16 -36.21 -9.38
N GLY A 217 2.97 -35.87 -10.68
CA GLY A 217 1.66 -35.50 -11.24
C GLY A 217 1.15 -34.13 -10.73
N LEU A 218 2.04 -33.26 -10.31
CA LEU A 218 1.78 -31.87 -9.88
C LEU A 218 2.18 -30.88 -10.95
#